data_f4e4a7b8d319cc5b83b81383e8009f0b
#
_entry.id   f4e4a7b8d319cc5b83b81383e8009f0b
#
_cell.length_a   1.000
_cell.length_b   1.000
_cell.length_c   1.000
_cell.angle_alpha   90.00
_cell.angle_beta   90.00
_cell.angle_gamma   90.00
#
_symmetry.space_group_name_H-M   'P 1'
#
loop_
_entity.id
_entity.type
_entity.pdbx_description
1 polymer ?
#
loop_
_entity_poly.entity_id
_entity_poly.type
_entity_poly.pdbx_seq_one_letter_code
_entity_poly.pdbx_strand_id
1 'polypeptide(L)'
;GDEVKYKEITIVDLRNRVFVFSPVFYNVGVTYALTQYEKYKTDFYFTTGKVDSVDSFSCNMKMSTLKMYHPLLMQCFNNPALQVSCGESEMNYKVIRNSDKKVVEIQNNNIKKIEFGGKCTYSRKNNGQLITIEAENYATIYLDEPITYKDLLMYIKEFDVLVNAYCPSGLHSYATYITTIEGKSFEVIHKLLGKEKFCDKIIHQPVKLNFFEYIERMYKNTNYRTTDDRNKYIPLEFKKPTSLEDQYIFYFRYIDLYMGDYLKQKTGKVSSNFDRLSNFVDENLKLFDSNDTMNIDNFKNELNSLRNQYVHEGYYLPNNQFAINGKGKVFLYHKTMDYNWLLRIVKVFKFGVYKILYTKVLDLEIDEGELKSAMKCWF
;
A
#
# COMPACT_ATOMS: atom_id res chain seq x y z
N GLY A 1 16.00 23.17 5.56
CA GLY A 1 15.24 22.37 4.58
C GLY A 1 16.00 22.31 3.27
N ASP A 2 15.85 21.24 2.51
CA ASP A 2 16.47 21.11 1.19
C ASP A 2 15.83 22.13 0.23
N GLU A 3 16.62 23.00 -0.36
CA GLU A 3 16.14 23.97 -1.34
C GLU A 3 16.11 23.37 -2.73
N VAL A 4 15.10 23.72 -3.53
CA VAL A 4 15.02 23.33 -4.94
C VAL A 4 16.04 24.18 -5.74
N LYS A 5 17.15 23.56 -6.14
CA LYS A 5 18.19 24.25 -6.94
C LYS A 5 17.88 24.17 -8.45
N TYR A 6 17.35 23.04 -8.90
CA TYR A 6 17.04 22.81 -10.31
C TYR A 6 15.63 22.26 -10.44
N LYS A 7 14.92 22.71 -11.46
CA LYS A 7 13.65 22.09 -11.85
C LYS A 7 13.86 20.73 -12.46
N GLU A 8 14.99 20.57 -13.14
CA GLU A 8 15.33 19.38 -13.91
C GLU A 8 16.86 19.26 -14.08
N ILE A 9 17.38 18.03 -14.04
CA ILE A 9 18.73 17.68 -14.46
C ILE A 9 18.62 16.50 -15.44
N THR A 10 19.26 16.61 -16.59
CA THR A 10 19.38 15.53 -17.58
C THR A 10 20.78 14.94 -17.55
N ILE A 11 20.87 13.61 -17.46
CA ILE A 11 22.13 12.86 -17.50
C ILE A 11 22.04 11.82 -18.63
N VAL A 12 23.11 11.68 -19.40
CA VAL A 12 23.26 10.63 -20.40
C VAL A 12 24.35 9.67 -19.93
N ASP A 13 24.05 8.38 -19.82
CA ASP A 13 25.02 7.37 -19.41
C ASP A 13 25.86 6.87 -20.61
N LEU A 14 26.88 6.06 -20.31
CA LEU A 14 27.78 5.48 -21.33
C LEU A 14 27.10 4.54 -22.32
N ARG A 15 25.84 4.14 -22.04
CA ARG A 15 25.02 3.32 -22.94
C ARG A 15 24.00 4.17 -23.71
N ASN A 16 24.21 5.49 -23.74
CA ASN A 16 23.32 6.46 -24.39
C ASN A 16 21.87 6.43 -23.83
N ARG A 17 21.68 6.04 -22.57
CA ARG A 17 20.39 6.18 -21.91
C ARG A 17 20.29 7.56 -21.30
N VAL A 18 19.14 8.19 -21.48
CA VAL A 18 18.86 9.52 -20.96
C VAL A 18 18.05 9.38 -19.67
N PHE A 19 18.53 10.01 -18.61
CA PHE A 19 17.87 10.09 -17.31
C PHE A 19 17.53 11.54 -17.04
N VAL A 20 16.28 11.81 -16.71
CA VAL A 20 15.81 13.14 -16.33
C VAL A 20 15.33 13.10 -14.91
N PHE A 21 15.94 13.93 -14.06
CA PHE A 21 15.63 14.05 -12.64
C PHE A 21 14.81 15.32 -12.42
N SER A 22 13.67 15.20 -11.77
CA SER A 22 12.80 16.34 -11.51
C SER A 22 11.83 16.04 -10.35
N PRO A 23 11.64 16.94 -9.40
CA PRO A 23 12.47 18.10 -9.09
C PRO A 23 13.80 17.68 -8.45
N VAL A 24 14.81 18.53 -8.51
CA VAL A 24 16.12 18.27 -7.92
C VAL A 24 16.34 19.18 -6.73
N PHE A 25 16.54 18.57 -5.58
CA PHE A 25 16.87 19.24 -4.33
C PHE A 25 18.39 19.21 -4.10
N TYR A 26 18.89 20.27 -3.53
CA TYR A 26 20.30 20.49 -3.30
C TYR A 26 20.64 20.49 -1.81
N ASN A 27 21.72 19.82 -1.46
CA ASN A 27 22.27 19.83 -0.10
C ASN A 27 23.79 19.91 -0.16
N VAL A 28 24.36 20.84 0.58
CA VAL A 28 25.81 20.97 0.73
C VAL A 28 26.23 20.31 2.03
N GLY A 29 27.14 19.36 1.96
CA GLY A 29 27.75 18.74 3.12
C GLY A 29 29.22 19.09 3.25
N VAL A 30 29.69 19.23 4.49
CA VAL A 30 31.10 19.43 4.82
C VAL A 30 31.55 18.21 5.61
N THR A 31 32.63 17.57 5.15
CA THR A 31 33.26 16.46 5.87
C THR A 31 34.33 16.98 6.81
N TYR A 32 34.73 16.17 7.81
CA TYR A 32 35.82 16.50 8.74
C TYR A 32 37.20 16.73 8.06
N ALA A 33 37.31 16.30 6.80
CA ALA A 33 38.51 16.54 6.00
C ALA A 33 38.47 17.88 5.24
N LEU A 34 37.58 18.79 5.59
CA LEU A 34 37.34 20.07 4.91
C LEU A 34 36.95 19.91 3.43
N THR A 35 36.46 18.73 3.03
CA THR A 35 36.01 18.49 1.68
C THR A 35 34.54 18.87 1.61
N GLN A 36 34.23 19.84 0.79
CA GLN A 36 32.84 20.18 0.46
C GLN A 36 32.33 19.23 -0.61
N TYR A 37 31.10 18.69 -0.42
CA TYR A 37 30.45 17.88 -1.42
C TYR A 37 29.02 18.39 -1.66
N GLU A 38 28.54 18.17 -2.87
CA GLU A 38 27.18 18.47 -3.26
C GLU A 38 26.38 17.17 -3.39
N LYS A 39 25.24 17.11 -2.77
CA LYS A 39 24.33 15.96 -2.87
C LYS A 39 23.00 16.39 -3.44
N TYR A 40 22.65 15.78 -4.55
CA TYR A 40 21.37 15.98 -5.20
C TYR A 40 20.40 14.88 -4.79
N LYS A 41 19.16 15.27 -4.47
CA LYS A 41 18.08 14.36 -4.15
C LYS A 41 16.93 14.59 -5.12
N THR A 42 16.28 13.52 -5.55
CA THR A 42 15.06 13.58 -6.32
C THR A 42 14.09 12.51 -5.84
N ASP A 43 12.79 12.77 -5.94
CA ASP A 43 11.77 11.80 -5.56
C ASP A 43 11.58 10.73 -6.64
N PHE A 44 11.78 11.08 -7.89
CA PHE A 44 11.72 10.17 -9.02
C PHE A 44 12.54 10.71 -10.20
N TYR A 45 12.83 9.85 -11.13
CA TYR A 45 13.46 10.21 -12.41
C TYR A 45 12.83 9.44 -13.56
N PHE A 46 13.04 9.94 -14.76
CA PHE A 46 12.52 9.39 -15.99
C PHE A 46 13.66 8.96 -16.86
N THR A 47 13.49 7.89 -17.63
CA THR A 47 14.47 7.44 -18.60
C THR A 47 13.83 7.13 -19.95
N THR A 48 14.53 7.49 -21.00
CA THR A 48 14.20 7.06 -22.37
C THR A 48 15.25 6.06 -22.84
N GLY A 49 14.87 5.09 -23.63
CA GLY A 49 15.80 4.11 -24.18
C GLY A 49 16.76 4.64 -25.26
N LYS A 50 16.60 5.90 -25.74
CA LYS A 50 17.40 6.47 -26.84
C LYS A 50 17.64 7.97 -26.66
N VAL A 51 18.83 8.44 -27.11
CA VAL A 51 19.30 9.82 -26.97
C VAL A 51 18.53 10.83 -27.84
N ASP A 52 17.86 10.38 -28.91
CA ASP A 52 17.22 11.24 -29.90
C ASP A 52 16.09 12.13 -29.39
N SER A 53 15.82 12.12 -28.09
CA SER A 53 14.69 12.82 -27.46
C SER A 53 15.03 13.62 -26.21
N VAL A 54 16.30 14.00 -26.00
CA VAL A 54 16.71 14.79 -24.82
C VAL A 54 15.93 16.10 -24.71
N ASP A 55 15.67 16.76 -25.83
CA ASP A 55 14.94 18.03 -25.89
C ASP A 55 13.43 17.89 -25.67
N SER A 56 12.94 16.68 -25.49
CA SER A 56 11.50 16.40 -25.46
C SER A 56 10.92 16.15 -24.07
N PHE A 57 11.77 16.07 -23.04
CA PHE A 57 11.28 15.95 -21.66
C PHE A 57 11.37 17.29 -20.94
N SER A 58 10.27 17.72 -20.33
CA SER A 58 10.24 18.85 -19.41
C SER A 58 9.35 18.53 -18.20
N CYS A 59 9.58 19.24 -17.09
CA CYS A 59 8.74 19.11 -15.90
C CYS A 59 7.27 19.54 -16.15
N ASN A 60 6.98 20.19 -17.24
CA ASN A 60 5.63 20.57 -17.67
C ASN A 60 4.98 19.57 -18.62
N MET A 61 5.69 18.47 -18.93
CA MET A 61 5.19 17.42 -19.83
C MET A 61 3.88 16.86 -19.27
N LYS A 62 2.91 16.73 -20.17
CA LYS A 62 1.59 16.18 -19.85
C LYS A 62 1.52 14.71 -20.22
N MET A 63 1.05 13.90 -19.27
CA MET A 63 0.96 12.46 -19.38
C MET A 63 -0.50 12.05 -19.52
N SER A 64 -0.78 11.18 -20.50
CA SER A 64 -2.14 10.69 -20.78
C SER A 64 -2.39 9.28 -20.27
N THR A 65 -1.32 8.47 -20.10
CA THR A 65 -1.46 7.10 -19.57
C THR A 65 -0.34 6.73 -18.61
N LEU A 66 -0.67 5.85 -17.65
CA LEU A 66 0.27 5.22 -16.74
C LEU A 66 0.15 3.71 -16.88
N LYS A 67 1.26 3.02 -17.15
CA LYS A 67 1.30 1.56 -17.22
C LYS A 67 2.17 1.04 -16.08
N MET A 68 1.59 0.21 -15.23
CA MET A 68 2.23 -0.32 -14.03
C MET A 68 2.29 -1.84 -14.08
N TYR A 69 3.44 -2.38 -13.68
CA TYR A 69 3.68 -3.81 -13.51
C TYR A 69 3.74 -4.10 -12.01
N HIS A 70 2.85 -4.95 -11.53
CA HIS A 70 2.76 -5.30 -10.13
C HIS A 70 2.79 -6.83 -9.97
N PRO A 71 3.59 -7.40 -9.04
CA PRO A 71 3.78 -8.86 -8.94
C PRO A 71 2.50 -9.63 -8.62
N LEU A 72 1.54 -9.01 -7.94
CA LEU A 72 0.26 -9.63 -7.61
C LEU A 72 -0.71 -9.74 -8.79
N LEU A 73 -0.54 -8.98 -9.87
CA LEU A 73 -1.47 -9.02 -10.99
C LEU A 73 -1.52 -10.39 -11.65
N MET A 74 -0.43 -11.15 -11.64
CA MET A 74 -0.43 -12.53 -12.12
C MET A 74 -1.40 -13.43 -11.38
N GLN A 75 -1.61 -13.17 -10.10
CA GLN A 75 -2.47 -13.98 -9.22
C GLN A 75 -3.91 -13.44 -9.18
N CYS A 76 -4.09 -12.13 -9.37
CA CYS A 76 -5.41 -11.51 -9.43
C CYS A 76 -6.18 -11.83 -10.73
N PHE A 77 -5.47 -12.26 -11.78
CA PHE A 77 -6.11 -12.59 -13.05
C PHE A 77 -6.48 -14.06 -13.12
N ASN A 78 -7.74 -14.35 -13.44
CA ASN A 78 -8.17 -15.71 -13.78
C ASN A 78 -7.58 -16.20 -15.11
N ASN A 79 -6.98 -15.30 -15.88
CA ASN A 79 -6.43 -15.55 -17.19
C ASN A 79 -4.98 -15.00 -17.25
N PRO A 80 -4.01 -15.72 -16.70
CA PRO A 80 -2.62 -15.28 -16.64
C PRO A 80 -2.03 -15.14 -18.05
N ALA A 81 -1.06 -14.25 -18.20
CA ALA A 81 -0.36 -14.00 -19.48
C ALA A 81 0.29 -15.27 -20.07
N LEU A 82 0.52 -16.27 -19.24
CA LEU A 82 1.12 -17.54 -19.60
C LEU A 82 0.40 -18.68 -18.91
N GLN A 83 -0.03 -19.67 -19.70
CA GLN A 83 -0.50 -20.94 -19.17
C GLN A 83 0.44 -22.05 -19.64
N VAL A 84 0.84 -22.91 -18.71
CA VAL A 84 1.65 -24.10 -18.99
C VAL A 84 0.82 -25.32 -18.69
N SER A 85 0.62 -26.17 -19.68
CA SER A 85 -0.01 -27.46 -19.50
C SER A 85 0.98 -28.60 -19.77
N CYS A 86 0.99 -29.62 -18.94
CA CYS A 86 1.79 -30.83 -19.11
C CYS A 86 0.87 -31.94 -19.62
N GLY A 87 1.26 -32.63 -20.69
CA GLY A 87 0.52 -33.80 -21.18
C GLY A 87 0.81 -35.02 -20.33
N GLU A 88 -0.19 -35.90 -20.12
CA GLU A 88 -0.08 -37.08 -19.25
C GLU A 88 0.87 -38.17 -19.77
N SER A 89 1.17 -38.22 -21.07
CA SER A 89 1.94 -39.32 -21.68
C SER A 89 3.27 -38.95 -22.31
N GLU A 90 3.54 -37.69 -22.48
CA GLU A 90 4.82 -37.18 -23.04
C GLU A 90 5.22 -35.91 -22.31
N MET A 91 6.52 -35.70 -22.06
CA MET A 91 7.03 -34.41 -21.48
C MET A 91 6.86 -33.23 -22.44
N ASN A 92 5.68 -33.07 -22.98
CA ASN A 92 5.34 -31.96 -23.86
C ASN A 92 4.72 -30.83 -23.06
N TYR A 93 5.46 -29.72 -22.92
CA TYR A 93 4.92 -28.51 -22.34
C TYR A 93 4.28 -27.65 -23.42
N LYS A 94 2.98 -27.44 -23.31
CA LYS A 94 2.29 -26.47 -24.14
C LYS A 94 2.28 -25.11 -23.43
N VAL A 95 2.93 -24.15 -24.03
CA VAL A 95 2.93 -22.76 -23.56
C VAL A 95 1.92 -21.97 -24.35
N ILE A 96 0.88 -21.48 -23.69
CA ILE A 96 -0.15 -20.65 -24.33
C ILE A 96 0.08 -19.20 -23.89
N ARG A 97 0.39 -18.36 -24.86
CA ARG A 97 0.44 -16.92 -24.67
C ARG A 97 -0.97 -16.38 -24.68
N ASN A 98 -1.37 -15.74 -23.58
CA ASN A 98 -2.62 -15.05 -23.53
C ASN A 98 -2.40 -13.55 -23.79
N SER A 99 -3.00 -13.05 -24.85
CA SER A 99 -2.96 -11.64 -25.25
C SER A 99 -4.28 -10.90 -24.94
N ASP A 100 -5.23 -11.58 -24.31
CA ASP A 100 -6.52 -10.99 -24.03
C ASP A 100 -6.38 -9.85 -23.02
N LYS A 101 -7.05 -8.76 -23.35
CA LYS A 101 -7.08 -7.57 -22.50
C LYS A 101 -8.43 -7.46 -21.82
N LYS A 102 -8.44 -7.16 -20.54
CA LYS A 102 -9.64 -6.81 -19.81
C LYS A 102 -9.70 -5.31 -19.61
N VAL A 103 -10.78 -4.68 -20.01
CA VAL A 103 -11.02 -3.25 -19.84
C VAL A 103 -12.06 -3.04 -18.75
N VAL A 104 -11.78 -2.16 -17.82
CA VAL A 104 -12.66 -1.72 -16.76
C VAL A 104 -12.93 -0.22 -16.94
N GLU A 105 -14.16 0.13 -17.27
CA GLU A 105 -14.59 1.51 -17.46
C GLU A 105 -14.83 2.17 -16.10
N ILE A 106 -14.11 3.27 -15.81
CA ILE A 106 -14.17 3.96 -14.53
C ILE A 106 -14.98 5.24 -14.64
N GLN A 107 -14.60 6.16 -15.54
CA GLN A 107 -15.23 7.46 -15.77
C GLN A 107 -15.41 8.27 -14.47
N ASN A 108 -14.41 8.28 -13.61
CA ASN A 108 -14.42 8.96 -12.33
C ASN A 108 -13.02 9.44 -11.94
N ASN A 109 -12.94 10.61 -11.30
CA ASN A 109 -11.72 11.20 -10.74
C ASN A 109 -10.54 11.24 -11.72
N ASN A 110 -10.78 11.72 -12.93
CA ASN A 110 -9.80 11.83 -13.99
C ASN A 110 -9.28 10.47 -14.52
N ILE A 111 -9.94 9.35 -14.19
CA ILE A 111 -9.62 8.05 -14.78
C ILE A 111 -10.76 7.65 -15.72
N LYS A 112 -10.44 7.56 -17.00
CA LYS A 112 -11.36 7.11 -18.02
C LYS A 112 -11.61 5.61 -17.91
N LYS A 113 -10.54 4.83 -17.97
CA LYS A 113 -10.57 3.37 -17.89
C LYS A 113 -9.24 2.81 -17.41
N ILE A 114 -9.27 1.54 -17.00
CA ILE A 114 -8.06 0.76 -16.72
C ILE A 114 -8.07 -0.48 -17.62
N GLU A 115 -7.01 -0.65 -18.39
CA GLU A 115 -6.78 -1.82 -19.22
C GLU A 115 -5.78 -2.75 -18.53
N PHE A 116 -6.18 -3.99 -18.31
CA PHE A 116 -5.35 -5.05 -17.80
C PHE A 116 -4.92 -5.97 -18.92
N GLY A 117 -3.64 -6.34 -18.93
CA GLY A 117 -3.10 -7.22 -19.95
C GLY A 117 -1.85 -7.95 -19.49
N GLY A 118 -1.33 -8.78 -20.36
CA GLY A 118 -0.11 -9.55 -20.13
C GLY A 118 0.94 -9.34 -21.20
N LYS A 119 2.20 -9.46 -20.81
CA LYS A 119 3.36 -9.48 -21.70
C LYS A 119 4.10 -10.80 -21.48
N CYS A 120 4.41 -11.50 -22.55
CA CYS A 120 5.21 -12.71 -22.50
C CYS A 120 6.48 -12.47 -23.34
N THR A 121 7.64 -12.68 -22.72
CA THR A 121 8.94 -12.60 -23.38
C THR A 121 9.58 -13.97 -23.42
N TYR A 122 10.26 -14.26 -24.52
CA TYR A 122 10.93 -15.52 -24.77
C TYR A 122 12.40 -15.26 -25.10
N SER A 123 13.29 -15.96 -24.42
CA SER A 123 14.72 -15.88 -24.71
C SER A 123 15.34 -17.29 -24.80
N ARG A 124 16.29 -17.46 -25.72
CA ARG A 124 17.13 -18.65 -25.85
C ARG A 124 18.55 -18.32 -25.45
N LYS A 125 19.16 -19.13 -24.61
CA LYS A 125 20.56 -19.03 -24.20
C LYS A 125 21.26 -20.37 -24.46
N ASN A 126 22.59 -20.34 -24.53
CA ASN A 126 23.43 -21.53 -24.68
C ASN A 126 23.03 -22.41 -25.87
N ASN A 127 22.96 -21.83 -27.07
CA ASN A 127 22.57 -22.53 -28.31
C ASN A 127 21.24 -23.29 -28.23
N GLY A 128 20.30 -22.78 -27.46
CA GLY A 128 18.98 -23.37 -27.30
C GLY A 128 18.84 -24.38 -26.15
N GLN A 129 19.91 -24.64 -25.39
CA GLN A 129 19.84 -25.52 -24.23
C GLN A 129 19.05 -24.93 -23.06
N LEU A 130 18.96 -23.59 -22.99
CA LEU A 130 18.15 -22.89 -21.99
C LEU A 130 17.13 -22.02 -22.69
N ILE A 131 15.87 -22.30 -22.42
CA ILE A 131 14.72 -21.49 -22.83
C ILE A 131 14.16 -20.82 -21.60
N THR A 132 14.11 -19.49 -21.60
CA THR A 132 13.47 -18.71 -20.55
C THR A 132 12.22 -18.06 -21.12
N ILE A 133 11.10 -18.28 -20.45
CA ILE A 133 9.82 -17.64 -20.75
C ILE A 133 9.45 -16.81 -19.53
N GLU A 134 9.34 -15.51 -19.69
CA GLU A 134 8.91 -14.60 -18.64
C GLU A 134 7.55 -14.04 -19.01
N ALA A 135 6.61 -14.11 -18.07
CA ALA A 135 5.29 -13.52 -18.19
C ALA A 135 5.10 -12.44 -17.13
N GLU A 136 4.58 -11.32 -17.54
CA GLU A 136 4.33 -10.16 -16.67
C GLU A 136 2.92 -9.64 -16.96
N ASN A 137 2.12 -9.42 -15.92
CA ASN A 137 0.84 -8.75 -16.05
C ASN A 137 0.98 -7.27 -15.69
N TYR A 138 0.20 -6.45 -16.36
CA TYR A 138 0.21 -5.00 -16.18
C TYR A 138 -1.19 -4.42 -16.12
N ALA A 139 -1.28 -3.22 -15.56
CA ALA A 139 -2.43 -2.34 -15.63
C ALA A 139 -2.05 -1.04 -16.31
N THR A 140 -2.84 -0.57 -17.26
CA THR A 140 -2.68 0.75 -17.89
C THR A 140 -3.87 1.63 -17.52
N ILE A 141 -3.62 2.69 -16.78
CA ILE A 141 -4.60 3.73 -16.45
C ILE A 141 -4.62 4.75 -17.58
N TYR A 142 -5.79 4.97 -18.17
CA TYR A 142 -6.05 6.02 -19.15
C TYR A 142 -6.72 7.19 -18.43
N LEU A 143 -6.18 8.39 -18.63
CA LEU A 143 -6.66 9.61 -17.99
C LEU A 143 -7.59 10.38 -18.94
N ASP A 144 -8.62 11.03 -18.38
CA ASP A 144 -9.47 11.96 -19.13
C ASP A 144 -8.73 13.26 -19.40
N GLU A 145 -8.14 13.87 -18.36
CA GLU A 145 -7.31 15.05 -18.44
C GLU A 145 -5.84 14.69 -18.18
N PRO A 146 -4.91 15.15 -19.03
CA PRO A 146 -3.50 14.88 -18.85
C PRO A 146 -2.95 15.47 -17.54
N ILE A 147 -2.14 14.70 -16.83
CA ILE A 147 -1.50 15.10 -15.56
C ILE A 147 -0.04 15.49 -15.77
N THR A 148 0.51 16.15 -14.76
CA THR A 148 1.95 16.44 -14.64
C THR A 148 2.61 15.46 -13.69
N TYR A 149 3.96 15.50 -13.61
CA TYR A 149 4.71 14.65 -12.69
C TYR A 149 4.31 14.84 -11.21
N LYS A 150 3.77 16.02 -10.85
CA LYS A 150 3.36 16.32 -9.46
C LYS A 150 2.26 15.39 -8.97
N ASP A 151 1.38 14.99 -9.86
CA ASP A 151 0.23 14.13 -9.53
C ASP A 151 0.57 12.63 -9.71
N LEU A 152 1.65 12.32 -10.43
CA LEU A 152 2.02 10.96 -10.84
C LEU A 152 2.10 9.99 -9.66
N LEU A 153 2.81 10.37 -8.57
CA LEU A 153 2.98 9.51 -7.40
C LEU A 153 1.66 9.19 -6.71
N MET A 154 0.68 10.07 -6.79
CA MET A 154 -0.64 9.83 -6.22
C MET A 154 -1.33 8.65 -6.92
N TYR A 155 -1.33 8.62 -8.25
CA TYR A 155 -1.92 7.52 -9.02
C TYR A 155 -1.21 6.19 -8.78
N ILE A 156 0.13 6.20 -8.74
CA ILE A 156 0.94 5.00 -8.49
C ILE A 156 0.63 4.45 -7.09
N LYS A 157 0.66 5.30 -6.07
CA LYS A 157 0.34 4.90 -4.70
C LYS A 157 -1.08 4.37 -4.57
N GLU A 158 -2.05 5.06 -5.17
CA GLU A 158 -3.44 4.63 -5.12
C GLU A 158 -3.62 3.23 -5.71
N PHE A 159 -3.02 2.97 -6.87
CA PHE A 159 -3.09 1.66 -7.48
C PHE A 159 -2.45 0.57 -6.60
N ASP A 160 -1.22 0.79 -6.11
CA ASP A 160 -0.54 -0.16 -5.22
C ASP A 160 -1.34 -0.42 -3.94
N VAL A 161 -1.96 0.63 -3.39
CA VAL A 161 -2.84 0.55 -2.23
C VAL A 161 -4.03 -0.36 -2.51
N LEU A 162 -4.71 -0.17 -3.62
CA LEU A 162 -5.89 -0.96 -3.97
C LEU A 162 -5.53 -2.42 -4.25
N VAL A 163 -4.43 -2.68 -4.94
CA VAL A 163 -3.96 -4.05 -5.17
C VAL A 163 -3.61 -4.74 -3.84
N ASN A 164 -2.92 -4.04 -2.93
CA ASN A 164 -2.60 -4.58 -1.61
C ASN A 164 -3.82 -4.72 -0.69
N ALA A 165 -4.85 -3.90 -0.84
CA ALA A 165 -6.10 -4.09 -0.12
C ALA A 165 -6.86 -5.32 -0.63
N TYR A 166 -6.75 -5.67 -1.90
CA TYR A 166 -7.32 -6.89 -2.45
C TYR A 166 -6.56 -8.14 -2.01
N CYS A 167 -5.24 -8.10 -2.08
CA CYS A 167 -4.32 -9.18 -1.66
C CYS A 167 -3.25 -8.63 -0.72
N PRO A 168 -3.48 -8.60 0.60
CA PRO A 168 -2.52 -8.02 1.55
C PRO A 168 -1.16 -8.72 1.54
N SER A 169 -0.16 -8.11 0.93
CA SER A 169 1.17 -8.70 0.77
C SER A 169 2.31 -7.73 1.09
N GLY A 170 2.05 -6.43 1.03
CA GLY A 170 3.07 -5.37 1.16
C GLY A 170 3.99 -5.26 -0.05
N LEU A 171 3.59 -5.83 -1.23
CA LEU A 171 4.33 -5.69 -2.48
C LEU A 171 3.91 -4.41 -3.22
N HIS A 172 4.83 -3.89 -4.03
CA HIS A 172 4.63 -2.67 -4.81
C HIS A 172 4.88 -2.91 -6.29
N SER A 173 4.37 -2.03 -7.12
CA SER A 173 4.71 -2.00 -8.55
C SER A 173 6.23 -1.94 -8.71
N TYR A 174 6.80 -2.82 -9.52
CA TYR A 174 8.24 -2.90 -9.74
C TYR A 174 8.70 -2.14 -11.00
N ALA A 175 7.78 -1.80 -11.88
CA ALA A 175 8.03 -0.96 -13.04
C ALA A 175 6.82 -0.09 -13.36
N THR A 176 7.09 1.13 -13.76
CA THR A 176 6.07 2.11 -14.16
C THR A 176 6.52 2.81 -15.43
N TYR A 177 5.62 2.90 -16.39
CA TYR A 177 5.82 3.62 -17.65
C TYR A 177 4.74 4.67 -17.83
N ILE A 178 5.10 5.81 -18.36
CA ILE A 178 4.15 6.85 -18.74
C ILE A 178 4.14 7.03 -20.26
N THR A 179 3.01 7.46 -20.78
CA THR A 179 2.94 7.93 -22.18
C THR A 179 2.41 9.36 -22.17
N THR A 180 3.10 10.22 -22.91
CA THR A 180 2.72 11.63 -23.04
C THR A 180 1.59 11.80 -24.03
N ILE A 181 1.02 13.01 -24.07
CA ILE A 181 -0.02 13.36 -25.06
C ILE A 181 0.50 13.27 -26.51
N GLU A 182 1.83 13.43 -26.69
CA GLU A 182 2.50 13.26 -28.02
C GLU A 182 2.83 11.80 -28.34
N GLY A 183 2.42 10.85 -27.48
CA GLY A 183 2.64 9.42 -27.70
C GLY A 183 4.03 8.91 -27.35
N LYS A 184 4.88 9.71 -26.69
CA LYS A 184 6.21 9.29 -26.25
C LYS A 184 6.10 8.52 -24.92
N SER A 185 6.84 7.42 -24.81
CA SER A 185 6.83 6.58 -23.60
C SER A 185 8.14 6.70 -22.84
N PHE A 186 8.04 6.81 -21.51
CA PHE A 186 9.17 6.91 -20.58
C PHE A 186 9.00 5.92 -19.44
N GLU A 187 10.10 5.34 -19.00
CA GLU A 187 10.14 4.62 -17.73
C GLU A 187 10.28 5.60 -16.58
N VAL A 188 9.50 5.39 -15.52
CA VAL A 188 9.55 6.20 -14.32
C VAL A 188 10.19 5.39 -13.22
N ILE A 189 11.25 5.90 -12.61
CA ILE A 189 11.89 5.28 -11.47
C ILE A 189 11.68 6.18 -10.25
N HIS A 190 11.15 5.61 -9.19
CA HIS A 190 10.84 6.32 -7.95
C HIS A 190 11.09 5.43 -6.73
N LYS A 191 11.22 6.05 -5.55
CA LYS A 191 11.58 5.36 -4.30
C LYS A 191 10.57 4.33 -3.81
N LEU A 192 9.33 4.39 -4.30
CA LEU A 192 8.26 3.45 -3.94
C LEU A 192 8.21 2.21 -4.82
N LEU A 193 9.02 2.13 -5.89
CA LEU A 193 9.08 0.92 -6.71
C LEU A 193 9.54 -0.27 -5.91
N GLY A 194 8.82 -1.37 -6.05
CA GLY A 194 9.19 -2.67 -5.52
C GLY A 194 10.43 -3.23 -6.21
N LYS A 195 11.14 -4.10 -5.51
CA LYS A 195 12.28 -4.84 -6.07
C LYS A 195 11.87 -6.22 -6.59
N GLU A 196 10.74 -6.74 -6.12
CA GLU A 196 10.28 -8.07 -6.41
C GLU A 196 9.41 -8.07 -7.66
N LYS A 197 9.85 -8.79 -8.70
CA LYS A 197 9.06 -9.00 -9.92
C LYS A 197 8.03 -10.10 -9.77
N PHE A 198 8.30 -11.08 -8.92
CA PHE A 198 7.48 -12.26 -8.72
C PHE A 198 7.06 -12.37 -7.27
N CYS A 199 5.88 -12.91 -7.06
CA CYS A 199 5.41 -13.26 -5.73
C CYS A 199 5.38 -14.78 -5.60
N ASP A 200 6.31 -15.30 -4.83
CA ASP A 200 6.42 -16.73 -4.49
C ASP A 200 5.72 -17.10 -3.18
N LYS A 201 5.09 -16.14 -2.54
CA LYS A 201 4.36 -16.32 -1.29
C LYS A 201 2.94 -16.81 -1.56
N ILE A 202 2.39 -17.56 -0.60
CA ILE A 202 0.96 -17.87 -0.59
C ILE A 202 0.21 -16.54 -0.41
N ILE A 203 -0.68 -16.25 -1.34
CA ILE A 203 -1.51 -15.05 -1.31
C ILE A 203 -2.86 -15.40 -0.73
N HIS A 204 -3.24 -14.65 0.28
CA HIS A 204 -4.56 -14.70 0.88
C HIS A 204 -5.41 -13.58 0.30
N GLN A 205 -6.63 -13.91 -0.12
CA GLN A 205 -7.56 -12.98 -0.73
C GLN A 205 -8.80 -12.85 0.15
N PRO A 206 -8.83 -11.89 1.08
CA PRO A 206 -9.97 -11.71 1.97
C PRO A 206 -11.21 -11.17 1.27
N VAL A 207 -11.08 -10.41 0.18
CA VAL A 207 -12.21 -9.81 -0.54
C VAL A 207 -12.90 -10.84 -1.42
N LYS A 208 -14.23 -11.00 -1.30
CA LYS A 208 -15.01 -12.00 -2.05
C LYS A 208 -15.33 -11.61 -3.49
N LEU A 209 -15.26 -10.33 -3.83
CA LEU A 209 -15.43 -9.88 -5.22
C LEU A 209 -14.30 -10.37 -6.11
N ASN A 210 -14.54 -10.60 -7.39
CA ASN A 210 -13.45 -10.78 -8.32
C ASN A 210 -12.65 -9.48 -8.48
N PHE A 211 -11.40 -9.59 -8.92
CA PHE A 211 -10.47 -8.46 -8.95
C PHE A 211 -10.97 -7.28 -9.79
N PHE A 212 -11.57 -7.54 -10.94
CA PHE A 212 -12.00 -6.48 -11.85
C PHE A 212 -13.22 -5.72 -11.32
N GLU A 213 -14.20 -6.44 -10.75
CA GLU A 213 -15.35 -5.85 -10.07
C GLU A 213 -14.92 -5.05 -8.84
N TYR A 214 -13.96 -5.58 -8.08
CA TYR A 214 -13.37 -4.87 -6.95
C TYR A 214 -12.71 -3.56 -7.40
N ILE A 215 -11.85 -3.59 -8.42
CA ILE A 215 -11.18 -2.39 -8.95
C ILE A 215 -12.20 -1.37 -9.46
N GLU A 216 -13.20 -1.81 -10.21
CA GLU A 216 -14.28 -0.94 -10.68
C GLU A 216 -15.01 -0.24 -9.53
N ARG A 217 -15.43 -1.03 -8.53
CA ARG A 217 -16.12 -0.51 -7.35
C ARG A 217 -15.26 0.48 -6.57
N MET A 218 -14.00 0.16 -6.32
CA MET A 218 -13.10 1.02 -5.56
C MET A 218 -12.83 2.34 -6.26
N TYR A 219 -12.58 2.32 -7.56
CA TYR A 219 -12.35 3.57 -8.31
C TYR A 219 -13.62 4.41 -8.50
N LYS A 220 -14.80 3.81 -8.51
CA LYS A 220 -16.09 4.51 -8.56
C LYS A 220 -16.59 4.99 -7.19
N ASN A 221 -16.03 4.47 -6.10
CA ASN A 221 -16.45 4.85 -4.74
C ASN A 221 -15.94 6.26 -4.40
N THR A 222 -16.86 7.24 -4.46
CA THR A 222 -16.57 8.65 -4.17
C THR A 222 -16.22 8.89 -2.70
N ASN A 223 -16.82 8.16 -1.76
CA ASN A 223 -16.57 8.32 -0.32
C ASN A 223 -15.13 8.00 0.07
N TYR A 224 -14.51 7.06 -0.63
CA TYR A 224 -13.12 6.69 -0.45
C TYR A 224 -12.15 7.74 -1.03
N ARG A 225 -12.55 8.43 -2.12
CA ARG A 225 -11.67 9.33 -2.91
C ARG A 225 -11.86 10.81 -2.63
N THR A 226 -12.91 11.22 -1.93
CA THR A 226 -13.26 12.64 -1.73
C THR A 226 -12.45 13.36 -0.67
N THR A 227 -11.55 12.69 0.05
CA THR A 227 -10.72 13.32 1.06
C THR A 227 -9.32 13.59 0.50
N ASP A 228 -8.75 14.76 0.74
CA ASP A 228 -7.38 15.15 0.38
C ASP A 228 -6.33 14.21 0.98
N ASP A 229 -6.70 13.42 1.99
CA ASP A 229 -5.90 12.41 2.64
C ASP A 229 -6.34 10.98 2.25
N ARG A 230 -6.27 10.64 0.97
CA ARG A 230 -6.65 9.28 0.47
C ARG A 230 -5.91 8.14 1.16
N ASN A 231 -4.69 8.37 1.62
CA ASN A 231 -3.91 7.41 2.41
C ASN A 231 -4.39 7.28 3.87
N LYS A 232 -5.34 8.11 4.29
CA LYS A 232 -5.85 8.16 5.66
C LYS A 232 -6.71 6.94 6.00
N TYR A 233 -7.42 6.42 5.02
CA TYR A 233 -8.38 5.34 5.20
C TYR A 233 -7.80 3.94 5.00
N ILE A 234 -6.58 3.82 4.45
CA ILE A 234 -6.00 2.51 4.21
C ILE A 234 -4.69 2.42 4.98
N PRO A 235 -4.65 1.63 6.07
CA PRO A 235 -3.45 1.43 6.87
C PRO A 235 -2.46 0.54 6.12
N LEU A 236 -2.11 0.93 4.90
CA LEU A 236 -1.14 0.20 4.14
C LEU A 236 0.24 0.51 4.64
N GLU A 237 0.87 -0.51 4.96
CA GLU A 237 2.14 -0.66 5.62
C GLU A 237 3.33 -0.20 4.78
N PHE A 238 3.28 1.03 4.24
CA PHE A 238 4.46 1.65 3.65
C PHE A 238 5.54 1.98 4.69
N LYS A 239 5.15 2.06 5.97
CA LYS A 239 6.05 2.16 7.12
C LYS A 239 5.44 1.37 8.27
N LYS A 240 5.81 0.09 8.40
CA LYS A 240 5.49 -0.67 9.60
C LYS A 240 6.22 -0.08 10.79
N PRO A 241 5.51 0.26 11.87
CA PRO A 241 6.17 0.51 13.13
C PRO A 241 6.98 -0.74 13.53
N THR A 242 8.19 -0.52 14.03
CA THR A 242 9.13 -1.61 14.36
C THR A 242 8.90 -2.18 15.75
N SER A 243 8.50 -1.33 16.71
CA SER A 243 8.19 -1.75 18.07
C SER A 243 6.72 -2.16 18.23
N LEU A 244 6.42 -3.01 19.22
CA LEU A 244 5.04 -3.38 19.53
C LEU A 244 4.23 -2.19 20.03
N GLU A 245 4.86 -1.32 20.79
CA GLU A 245 4.27 -0.11 21.32
C GLU A 245 3.83 0.83 20.22
N ASP A 246 4.71 1.05 19.24
CA ASP A 246 4.38 1.87 18.06
C ASP A 246 3.27 1.24 17.22
N GLN A 247 3.26 -0.11 17.10
CA GLN A 247 2.18 -0.82 16.43
C GLN A 247 0.85 -0.66 17.17
N TYR A 248 0.87 -0.72 18.50
CA TYR A 248 -0.32 -0.49 19.34
C TYR A 248 -0.91 0.90 19.06
N ILE A 249 -0.10 1.94 19.15
CA ILE A 249 -0.52 3.33 18.87
C ILE A 249 -0.96 3.51 17.42
N PHE A 250 -0.27 2.88 16.48
CA PHE A 250 -0.61 2.92 15.07
C PHE A 250 -2.02 2.38 14.81
N TYR A 251 -2.32 1.17 15.27
CA TYR A 251 -3.66 0.59 15.08
C TYR A 251 -4.72 1.31 15.90
N PHE A 252 -4.37 1.80 17.08
CA PHE A 252 -5.31 2.60 17.89
C PHE A 252 -5.78 3.86 17.15
N ARG A 253 -4.89 4.54 16.43
CA ARG A 253 -5.26 5.70 15.59
C ARG A 253 -6.25 5.33 14.49
N TYR A 254 -6.14 4.17 13.91
CA TYR A 254 -7.11 3.69 12.92
C TYR A 254 -8.43 3.27 13.54
N ILE A 255 -8.43 2.72 14.75
CA ILE A 255 -9.65 2.50 15.52
C ILE A 255 -10.35 3.84 15.74
N ASP A 256 -9.64 4.85 16.22
CA ASP A 256 -10.20 6.20 16.43
C ASP A 256 -10.79 6.77 15.13
N LEU A 257 -10.10 6.61 14.01
CA LEU A 257 -10.55 7.12 12.73
C LEU A 257 -11.81 6.41 12.25
N TYR A 258 -11.75 5.09 12.09
CA TYR A 258 -12.82 4.31 11.45
C TYR A 258 -14.06 4.21 12.34
N MET A 259 -13.89 3.97 13.64
CA MET A 259 -15.01 3.96 14.57
C MET A 259 -15.59 5.35 14.76
N GLY A 260 -14.76 6.40 14.69
CA GLY A 260 -15.23 7.78 14.75
C GLY A 260 -16.16 8.13 13.59
N ASP A 261 -15.76 7.81 12.37
CA ASP A 261 -16.58 8.02 11.17
C ASP A 261 -17.85 7.16 11.19
N TYR A 262 -17.73 5.88 11.54
CA TYR A 262 -18.87 4.97 11.64
C TYR A 262 -19.90 5.43 12.67
N LEU A 263 -19.46 5.76 13.90
CA LEU A 263 -20.35 6.20 14.96
C LEU A 263 -20.99 7.56 14.63
N LYS A 264 -20.26 8.47 14.01
CA LYS A 264 -20.80 9.74 13.54
C LYS A 264 -21.90 9.55 12.49
N GLN A 265 -21.70 8.65 11.53
CA GLN A 265 -22.74 8.32 10.54
C GLN A 265 -23.97 7.69 11.20
N LYS A 266 -23.77 6.81 12.19
CA LYS A 266 -24.85 6.08 12.87
C LYS A 266 -25.66 6.97 13.83
N THR A 267 -25.00 7.87 14.55
CA THR A 267 -25.60 8.63 15.67
C THR A 267 -25.78 10.12 15.38
N GLY A 268 -25.16 10.64 14.32
CA GLY A 268 -25.07 12.07 14.03
C GLY A 268 -24.18 12.87 15.01
N LYS A 269 -23.54 12.22 15.98
CA LYS A 269 -22.74 12.87 17.04
C LYS A 269 -21.28 12.48 16.95
N VAL A 270 -20.40 13.41 17.37
CA VAL A 270 -18.97 13.10 17.54
C VAL A 270 -18.78 12.30 18.82
N SER A 271 -18.20 11.12 18.70
CA SER A 271 -17.87 10.23 19.82
C SER A 271 -16.52 10.57 20.46
N SER A 272 -16.34 10.27 21.73
CA SER A 272 -15.04 10.34 22.40
C SER A 272 -14.11 9.21 21.95
N ASN A 273 -12.80 9.34 22.18
CA ASN A 273 -11.82 8.26 21.89
C ASN A 273 -12.14 7.00 22.71
N PHE A 274 -12.62 7.17 23.94
CA PHE A 274 -13.03 6.05 24.79
C PHE A 274 -14.27 5.34 24.22
N ASP A 275 -15.28 6.08 23.73
CA ASP A 275 -16.48 5.47 23.13
C ASP A 275 -16.11 4.68 21.86
N ARG A 276 -15.18 5.18 21.07
CA ARG A 276 -14.70 4.49 19.86
C ARG A 276 -13.99 3.19 20.20
N LEU A 277 -13.06 3.25 21.15
CA LEU A 277 -12.38 2.06 21.64
C LEU A 277 -13.36 1.06 22.26
N SER A 278 -14.29 1.54 23.08
CA SER A 278 -15.31 0.71 23.73
C SER A 278 -16.15 -0.06 22.71
N ASN A 279 -16.67 0.64 21.69
CA ASN A 279 -17.42 -0.01 20.61
C ASN A 279 -16.57 -1.00 19.81
N PHE A 280 -15.30 -0.66 19.54
CA PHE A 280 -14.37 -1.57 18.88
C PHE A 280 -14.14 -2.86 19.67
N VAL A 281 -13.94 -2.75 20.99
CA VAL A 281 -13.75 -3.91 21.88
C VAL A 281 -15.01 -4.77 21.91
N ASP A 282 -16.20 -4.17 22.03
CA ASP A 282 -17.47 -4.90 22.06
C ASP A 282 -17.69 -5.68 20.74
N GLU A 283 -17.41 -5.10 19.59
CA GLU A 283 -17.53 -5.77 18.30
C GLU A 283 -16.53 -6.92 18.09
N ASN A 284 -15.38 -6.87 18.76
CA ASN A 284 -14.30 -7.85 18.63
C ASN A 284 -14.10 -8.68 19.91
N LEU A 285 -15.07 -8.67 20.84
CA LEU A 285 -14.94 -9.27 22.18
C LEU A 285 -14.45 -10.72 22.15
N LYS A 286 -14.93 -11.51 21.20
CA LYS A 286 -14.58 -12.93 21.04
C LYS A 286 -13.11 -13.18 20.65
N LEU A 287 -12.39 -12.15 20.24
CA LEU A 287 -10.98 -12.24 19.85
C LEU A 287 -10.02 -11.97 21.00
N PHE A 288 -10.51 -11.38 22.08
CA PHE A 288 -9.73 -11.15 23.28
C PHE A 288 -9.77 -12.37 24.21
N ASP A 289 -8.75 -12.49 25.05
CA ASP A 289 -8.68 -13.54 26.06
C ASP A 289 -9.83 -13.36 27.07
N SER A 290 -10.50 -14.46 27.43
CA SER A 290 -11.60 -14.44 28.41
C SER A 290 -11.17 -13.91 29.79
N ASN A 291 -9.92 -14.16 30.20
CA ASN A 291 -9.37 -13.63 31.45
C ASN A 291 -9.22 -12.11 31.40
N ASP A 292 -8.89 -11.53 30.24
CA ASP A 292 -8.77 -10.07 30.08
C ASP A 292 -10.15 -9.40 30.11
N THR A 293 -11.18 -10.09 29.62
CA THR A 293 -12.53 -9.57 29.46
C THR A 293 -13.47 -9.93 30.62
N MET A 294 -12.99 -10.62 31.65
CA MET A 294 -13.80 -10.91 32.86
C MET A 294 -14.42 -9.65 33.50
N ASN A 295 -13.68 -8.53 33.45
CA ASN A 295 -14.20 -7.22 33.81
C ASN A 295 -13.99 -6.28 32.62
N ILE A 296 -14.96 -6.27 31.70
CA ILE A 296 -14.87 -5.56 30.41
C ILE A 296 -14.63 -4.06 30.56
N ASP A 297 -15.22 -3.42 31.56
CA ASP A 297 -15.07 -1.98 31.81
C ASP A 297 -13.65 -1.65 32.25
N ASN A 298 -13.09 -2.45 33.15
CA ASN A 298 -11.69 -2.30 33.57
C ASN A 298 -10.75 -2.54 32.38
N PHE A 299 -10.99 -3.57 31.59
CA PHE A 299 -10.18 -3.87 30.41
C PHE A 299 -10.18 -2.71 29.39
N LYS A 300 -11.35 -2.14 29.06
CA LYS A 300 -11.46 -0.97 28.18
C LYS A 300 -10.71 0.25 28.75
N ASN A 301 -10.84 0.49 30.05
CA ASN A 301 -10.13 1.58 30.72
C ASN A 301 -8.62 1.36 30.72
N GLU A 302 -8.16 0.13 30.93
CA GLU A 302 -6.73 -0.24 30.86
C GLU A 302 -6.14 0.04 29.48
N LEU A 303 -6.81 -0.41 28.41
CA LEU A 303 -6.39 -0.13 27.03
C LEU A 303 -6.31 1.38 26.74
N ASN A 304 -7.34 2.13 27.13
CA ASN A 304 -7.36 3.58 26.89
C ASN A 304 -6.26 4.31 27.70
N SER A 305 -6.03 3.89 28.93
CA SER A 305 -5.00 4.49 29.80
C SER A 305 -3.59 4.20 29.28
N LEU A 306 -3.36 2.98 28.79
CA LEU A 306 -2.10 2.60 28.15
C LEU A 306 -1.79 3.48 26.94
N ARG A 307 -2.79 3.70 26.08
CA ARG A 307 -2.67 4.63 24.95
C ARG A 307 -2.32 6.05 25.39
N ASN A 308 -3.04 6.56 26.39
CA ASN A 308 -2.83 7.92 26.87
C ASN A 308 -1.43 8.10 27.43
N GLN A 309 -0.96 7.14 28.22
CA GLN A 309 0.37 7.17 28.77
C GLN A 309 1.46 7.15 27.70
N TYR A 310 1.38 6.23 26.76
CA TYR A 310 2.37 6.17 25.68
C TYR A 310 2.39 7.46 24.83
N VAL A 311 1.22 8.04 24.51
CA VAL A 311 1.13 9.25 23.70
C VAL A 311 1.68 10.48 24.44
N HIS A 312 1.45 10.59 25.77
CA HIS A 312 1.82 11.78 26.54
C HIS A 312 3.20 11.66 27.19
N GLU A 313 3.60 10.46 27.59
CA GLU A 313 4.82 10.24 28.35
C GLU A 313 5.90 9.49 27.57
N GLY A 314 5.51 8.84 26.45
CA GLY A 314 6.45 8.12 25.56
C GLY A 314 6.95 6.78 26.09
N TYR A 315 6.43 6.28 27.20
CA TYR A 315 6.79 4.99 27.79
C TYR A 315 5.60 4.33 28.48
N TYR A 316 5.73 3.04 28.79
CA TYR A 316 4.76 2.28 29.59
C TYR A 316 5.21 2.16 31.03
N LEU A 317 4.25 2.20 31.96
CA LEU A 317 4.53 1.96 33.36
C LEU A 317 4.87 0.48 33.60
N PRO A 318 5.78 0.17 34.53
CA PRO A 318 6.03 -1.18 35.02
C PRO A 318 4.76 -1.81 35.62
N ASN A 319 4.71 -3.15 35.63
CA ASN A 319 3.64 -3.88 36.32
C ASN A 319 3.42 -3.38 37.75
N ASN A 320 2.18 -3.38 38.19
CA ASN A 320 1.74 -2.93 39.51
C ASN A 320 1.87 -1.43 39.82
N GLN A 321 2.13 -0.61 38.81
CA GLN A 321 2.03 0.84 38.95
C GLN A 321 0.64 1.35 38.58
N PHE A 322 0.33 2.54 39.06
CA PHE A 322 -0.94 3.22 38.78
C PHE A 322 -0.77 4.23 37.69
N ALA A 323 -1.77 4.32 36.80
CA ALA A 323 -1.90 5.44 35.89
C ALA A 323 -3.13 6.26 36.22
N ILE A 324 -3.04 7.56 36.02
CA ILE A 324 -4.15 8.50 36.23
C ILE A 324 -4.64 8.95 34.86
N ASN A 325 -5.91 8.70 34.54
CA ASN A 325 -6.51 9.26 33.34
C ASN A 325 -6.78 10.76 33.49
N GLY A 326 -7.10 11.45 32.41
CA GLY A 326 -7.42 12.88 32.40
C GLY A 326 -8.64 13.29 33.27
N LYS A 327 -9.38 12.32 33.83
CA LYS A 327 -10.49 12.54 34.77
C LYS A 327 -10.08 12.26 36.22
N GLY A 328 -8.82 12.08 36.54
CA GLY A 328 -8.30 11.78 37.86
C GLY A 328 -8.56 10.36 38.35
N LYS A 329 -9.08 9.46 37.50
CA LYS A 329 -9.28 8.05 37.89
C LYS A 329 -7.96 7.32 37.84
N VAL A 330 -7.69 6.54 38.85
CA VAL A 330 -6.49 5.72 38.99
C VAL A 330 -6.78 4.31 38.49
N PHE A 331 -5.93 3.79 37.64
CA PHE A 331 -6.00 2.42 37.11
C PHE A 331 -4.73 1.67 37.47
N LEU A 332 -4.90 0.41 37.87
CA LEU A 332 -3.79 -0.47 38.18
C LEU A 332 -3.44 -1.27 36.90
N TYR A 333 -2.21 -1.14 36.46
CA TYR A 333 -1.69 -1.92 35.32
C TYR A 333 -1.17 -3.28 35.81
N HIS A 334 -1.97 -4.32 35.62
CA HIS A 334 -1.57 -5.67 36.00
C HIS A 334 -0.81 -6.43 34.93
N LYS A 335 -1.05 -6.10 33.65
CA LYS A 335 -0.59 -6.91 32.52
C LYS A 335 0.10 -6.14 31.43
N THR A 336 0.19 -4.83 31.51
CA THR A 336 0.63 -3.94 30.44
C THR A 336 2.09 -4.10 30.04
N MET A 337 2.91 -4.69 30.91
CA MET A 337 4.34 -4.93 30.64
C MET A 337 4.63 -6.38 30.22
N ASP A 338 3.61 -7.24 30.11
CA ASP A 338 3.79 -8.55 29.51
C ASP A 338 3.82 -8.40 27.97
N TYR A 339 4.99 -8.67 27.40
CA TYR A 339 5.20 -8.63 25.96
C TYR A 339 4.19 -9.52 25.20
N ASN A 340 3.88 -10.71 25.70
CA ASN A 340 2.95 -11.63 25.07
C ASN A 340 1.52 -11.09 25.12
N TRP A 341 1.13 -10.46 26.22
CA TRP A 341 -0.16 -9.79 26.31
C TRP A 341 -0.28 -8.65 25.30
N LEU A 342 0.69 -7.75 25.25
CA LEU A 342 0.70 -6.64 24.27
C LEU A 342 0.70 -7.14 22.84
N LEU A 343 1.46 -8.20 22.55
CA LEU A 343 1.47 -8.83 21.22
C LEU A 343 0.08 -9.35 20.81
N ARG A 344 -0.64 -9.99 21.75
CA ARG A 344 -2.03 -10.44 21.50
C ARG A 344 -2.95 -9.26 21.22
N ILE A 345 -2.90 -8.21 22.03
CA ILE A 345 -3.71 -7.00 21.84
C ILE A 345 -3.42 -6.37 20.48
N VAL A 346 -2.15 -6.20 20.10
CA VAL A 346 -1.76 -5.65 18.81
C VAL A 346 -2.29 -6.49 17.65
N LYS A 347 -2.29 -7.82 17.76
CA LYS A 347 -2.86 -8.71 16.74
C LYS A 347 -4.38 -8.54 16.61
N VAL A 348 -5.10 -8.45 17.73
CA VAL A 348 -6.56 -8.20 17.72
C VAL A 348 -6.86 -6.83 17.13
N PHE A 349 -6.11 -5.80 17.50
CA PHE A 349 -6.26 -4.46 16.97
C PHE A 349 -6.02 -4.44 15.45
N LYS A 350 -4.94 -5.07 15.01
CA LYS A 350 -4.61 -5.19 13.58
C LYS A 350 -5.77 -5.84 12.82
N PHE A 351 -6.19 -7.02 13.24
CA PHE A 351 -7.29 -7.74 12.58
C PHE A 351 -8.59 -6.93 12.58
N GLY A 352 -8.99 -6.39 13.74
CA GLY A 352 -10.22 -5.61 13.87
C GLY A 352 -10.22 -4.34 13.02
N VAL A 353 -9.08 -3.64 12.93
CA VAL A 353 -8.92 -2.45 12.08
C VAL A 353 -9.13 -2.81 10.61
N TYR A 354 -8.50 -3.87 10.10
CA TYR A 354 -8.70 -4.31 8.72
C TYR A 354 -10.12 -4.81 8.46
N LYS A 355 -10.73 -5.54 9.43
CA LYS A 355 -12.12 -5.96 9.32
C LYS A 355 -13.07 -4.77 9.19
N ILE A 356 -12.92 -3.74 10.04
CA ILE A 356 -13.73 -2.51 9.96
C ILE A 356 -13.46 -1.78 8.64
N LEU A 357 -12.21 -1.66 8.23
CA LEU A 357 -11.86 -1.05 6.96
C LEU A 357 -12.63 -1.70 5.81
N TYR A 358 -12.52 -3.02 5.67
CA TYR A 358 -13.20 -3.71 4.58
C TYR A 358 -14.72 -3.63 4.67
N THR A 359 -15.29 -3.95 5.84
CA THR A 359 -16.75 -4.14 5.96
C THR A 359 -17.54 -2.84 6.17
N LYS A 360 -16.96 -1.83 6.83
CA LYS A 360 -17.68 -0.60 7.19
C LYS A 360 -17.23 0.62 6.39
N VAL A 361 -15.94 0.72 6.05
CA VAL A 361 -15.42 1.87 5.30
C VAL A 361 -15.52 1.63 3.79
N LEU A 362 -15.09 0.45 3.33
CA LEU A 362 -15.08 0.09 1.91
C LEU A 362 -16.34 -0.65 1.46
N ASP A 363 -17.22 -1.02 2.39
CA ASP A 363 -18.47 -1.74 2.17
C ASP A 363 -18.26 -3.01 1.32
N LEU A 364 -17.27 -3.83 1.69
CA LEU A 364 -16.90 -5.06 1.01
C LEU A 364 -17.26 -6.28 1.83
N GLU A 365 -17.71 -7.35 1.16
CA GLU A 365 -17.79 -8.67 1.77
C GLU A 365 -16.42 -9.32 1.83
N ILE A 366 -16.11 -9.91 3.00
CA ILE A 366 -14.82 -10.56 3.24
C ILE A 366 -14.98 -12.00 3.75
N ASP A 367 -13.93 -12.79 3.53
CA ASP A 367 -13.66 -14.03 4.23
C ASP A 367 -12.75 -13.73 5.44
N GLU A 368 -13.28 -13.88 6.66
CA GLU A 368 -12.54 -13.60 7.89
C GLU A 368 -11.36 -14.58 8.11
N GLY A 369 -11.46 -15.83 7.62
CA GLY A 369 -10.38 -16.82 7.68
C GLY A 369 -9.20 -16.41 6.80
N GLU A 370 -9.49 -16.01 5.57
CA GLU A 370 -8.49 -15.45 4.65
C GLU A 370 -7.87 -14.15 5.22
N LEU A 371 -8.67 -13.28 5.82
CA LEU A 371 -8.16 -12.07 6.45
C LEU A 371 -7.23 -12.37 7.63
N LYS A 372 -7.58 -13.33 8.51
CA LYS A 372 -6.71 -13.76 9.61
C LYS A 372 -5.38 -14.28 9.09
N SER A 373 -5.43 -15.12 8.06
CA SER A 373 -4.24 -15.69 7.41
C SER A 373 -3.36 -14.61 6.79
N ALA A 374 -3.95 -13.68 6.03
CA ALA A 374 -3.25 -12.56 5.43
C ALA A 374 -2.55 -11.66 6.47
N MET A 375 -3.23 -11.40 7.58
CA MET A 375 -2.70 -10.58 8.68
C MET A 375 -1.76 -11.33 9.61
N LYS A 376 -1.62 -12.65 9.48
CA LYS A 376 -0.88 -13.54 10.41
C LYS A 376 -1.37 -13.40 11.84
N CYS A 377 -2.67 -13.24 12.00
CA CYS A 377 -3.34 -13.09 13.28
C CYS A 377 -4.03 -14.41 13.67
N TRP A 378 -3.25 -15.34 14.21
CA TRP A 378 -3.78 -16.57 14.82
C TRP A 378 -4.06 -16.29 16.29
N PHE A 379 -5.31 -16.53 16.70
CA PHE A 379 -5.79 -16.37 18.06
C PHE A 379 -6.14 -17.71 18.65
#